data_1b33f083862b8a1b30abc9d97b336af8
#
_entry.id   1b33f083862b8a1b30abc9d97b336af8
#
_cell.length_a   1.000
_cell.length_b   1.000
_cell.length_c   1.000
_cell.angle_alpha   90.00
_cell.angle_beta   90.00
_cell.angle_gamma   90.00
#
_symmetry.space_group_name_H-M   'P 1'
#
loop_
_entity.id
_entity.type
_entity.pdbx_description
1 polymer ?
#
loop_
_entity_poly.entity_id
_entity_poly.type
_entity_poly.pdbx_seq_one_letter_code
_entity_poly.pdbx_strand_id
1 'polypeptide(L)'
;RDTDRSRGLGDVYKRQLVLVTLNANGTMRFGDIHKTIDDISQRMLTVTLRTLEADGLVERKAYAEVPPRVEYCLTEMGHSLIPHVEALVGWALDHMTMIFEHREQQKGL
;
A
#
# COMPACT_ATOMS: atom_id res chain seq x y z
N ARG A 1 -22.33 1.22 -5.74
CA ARG A 1 -22.52 2.40 -4.88
C ARG A 1 -21.27 3.26 -4.95
N ASP A 2 -21.47 4.56 -4.99
CA ASP A 2 -20.36 5.51 -5.16
C ASP A 2 -19.38 5.43 -4.01
N THR A 3 -19.88 5.27 -2.79
CA THR A 3 -19.04 5.18 -1.60
C THR A 3 -18.10 3.97 -1.67
N ASP A 4 -18.63 2.83 -2.10
CA ASP A 4 -17.84 1.61 -2.21
C ASP A 4 -16.76 1.74 -3.30
N ARG A 5 -17.11 2.40 -4.40
CA ARG A 5 -16.16 2.64 -5.49
C ARG A 5 -15.01 3.53 -5.04
N SER A 6 -15.33 4.58 -4.30
CA SER A 6 -14.34 5.50 -3.76
C SER A 6 -13.41 4.78 -2.78
N ARG A 7 -13.96 3.94 -1.92
CA ARG A 7 -13.19 3.11 -1.00
C ARG A 7 -12.27 2.16 -1.73
N GLY A 8 -12.78 1.52 -2.80
CA GLY A 8 -12.00 0.59 -3.59
C GLY A 8 -10.74 1.22 -4.16
N LEU A 9 -10.86 2.44 -4.65
CA LEU A 9 -9.72 3.18 -5.20
C LEU A 9 -8.70 3.52 -4.10
N GLY A 10 -9.19 3.96 -2.94
CA GLY A 10 -8.32 4.23 -1.80
C GLY A 10 -7.60 2.99 -1.32
N ASP A 11 -8.29 1.87 -1.28
CA ASP A 11 -7.71 0.60 -0.85
C ASP A 11 -6.60 0.13 -1.80
N VAL A 12 -6.80 0.28 -3.11
CA VAL A 12 -5.79 -0.08 -4.11
C VAL A 12 -4.54 0.77 -3.92
N TYR A 13 -4.72 2.08 -3.73
CA TYR A 13 -3.60 2.99 -3.50
C TYR A 13 -2.81 2.59 -2.24
N LYS A 14 -3.52 2.27 -1.16
CA LYS A 14 -2.86 1.89 0.10
C LYS A 14 -2.14 0.57 0.01
N ARG A 15 -2.67 -0.39 -0.76
CA ARG A 15 -1.96 -1.64 -1.03
C ARG A 15 -0.65 -1.38 -1.74
N GLN A 16 -0.65 -0.48 -2.73
CA GLN A 16 0.56 -0.11 -3.45
C GLN A 16 1.59 0.51 -2.51
N LEU A 17 1.15 1.38 -1.61
CA LEU A 17 2.05 2.01 -0.62
C LEU A 17 2.71 0.96 0.27
N VAL A 18 1.95 -0.03 0.74
CA VAL A 18 2.50 -1.09 1.58
C VAL A 18 3.55 -1.89 0.80
N LEU A 19 3.24 -2.25 -0.44
CA LEU A 19 4.18 -3.02 -1.26
C LEU A 19 5.48 -2.25 -1.50
N VAL A 20 5.39 -0.97 -1.83
CA VAL A 20 6.57 -0.14 -2.07
C VAL A 20 7.38 0.02 -0.78
N THR A 21 6.70 0.22 0.34
CA THR A 21 7.36 0.37 1.64
C THR A 21 8.14 -0.89 2.00
N LEU A 22 7.55 -2.06 1.83
CA LEU A 22 8.24 -3.32 2.11
C LEU A 22 9.39 -3.55 1.16
N ASN A 23 9.24 -3.16 -0.10
CA ASN A 23 10.33 -3.27 -1.06
C ASN A 23 11.53 -2.42 -0.66
N ALA A 24 11.28 -1.21 -0.18
CA ALA A 24 12.35 -0.28 0.20
C ALA A 24 13.08 -0.70 1.47
N ASN A 25 12.38 -1.31 2.41
CA ASN A 25 12.91 -1.59 3.75
C ASN A 25 13.14 -3.07 4.04
N GLY A 26 12.69 -3.96 3.17
CA GLY A 26 12.79 -5.39 3.40
C GLY A 26 11.77 -5.88 4.42
N THR A 27 12.21 -6.71 5.36
CA THR A 27 11.32 -7.25 6.39
C THR A 27 11.00 -6.17 7.42
N MET A 28 9.71 -5.99 7.72
CA MET A 28 9.27 -4.96 8.65
C MET A 28 8.24 -5.51 9.63
N ARG A 29 8.20 -4.94 10.82
CA ARG A 29 7.15 -5.20 11.79
C ARG A 29 5.96 -4.29 11.51
N PHE A 30 4.78 -4.69 12.00
CA PHE A 30 3.56 -3.91 11.82
C PHE A 30 3.72 -2.44 12.23
N GLY A 31 4.29 -2.21 13.41
CA GLY A 31 4.48 -0.85 13.92
C GLY A 31 5.38 -0.01 13.03
N ASP A 32 6.41 -0.62 12.46
CA ASP A 32 7.33 0.10 11.57
C ASP A 32 6.66 0.47 10.25
N ILE A 33 5.85 -0.43 9.71
CA ILE A 33 5.06 -0.13 8.51
C ILE A 33 4.11 1.02 8.78
N HIS A 34 3.42 0.96 9.93
CA HIS A 34 2.45 1.97 10.31
C HIS A 34 3.08 3.35 10.48
N LYS A 35 4.29 3.40 11.04
CA LYS A 35 5.02 4.66 11.20
C LYS A 35 5.50 5.22 9.87
N THR A 36 5.86 4.35 8.94
CA THR A 36 6.39 4.78 7.65
C THR A 36 5.31 5.31 6.73
N ILE A 37 4.12 4.73 6.79
CA ILE A 37 2.99 5.14 5.94
C ILE A 37 2.09 6.06 6.75
N ASP A 38 2.13 7.36 6.42
CA ASP A 38 1.22 8.33 7.02
C ASP A 38 -0.19 8.11 6.49
N ASP A 39 -1.18 8.58 7.23
CA ASP A 39 -2.59 8.56 6.82
C ASP A 39 -3.21 7.18 6.67
N ILE A 40 -2.64 6.17 7.31
CA ILE A 40 -3.29 4.87 7.36
C ILE A 40 -3.61 4.51 8.80
N SER A 41 -4.84 4.12 9.07
CA SER A 41 -5.22 3.67 10.41
C SER A 41 -4.70 2.27 10.65
N GLN A 42 -4.57 1.90 11.94
CA GLN A 42 -4.18 0.53 12.29
C GLN A 42 -5.12 -0.49 11.69
N ARG A 43 -6.42 -0.19 11.71
CA ARG A 43 -7.43 -1.08 11.16
C ARG A 43 -7.25 -1.27 9.66
N MET A 44 -7.03 -0.17 8.93
CA MET A 44 -6.86 -0.24 7.48
C MET A 44 -5.57 -0.98 7.13
N LEU A 45 -4.49 -0.73 7.86
CA LEU A 45 -3.24 -1.44 7.62
C LEU A 45 -3.40 -2.94 7.88
N THR A 46 -4.11 -3.32 8.94
CA THR A 46 -4.38 -4.72 9.23
C THR A 46 -5.12 -5.39 8.08
N VAL A 47 -6.19 -4.74 7.60
CA VAL A 47 -6.98 -5.28 6.49
C VAL A 47 -6.14 -5.38 5.23
N THR A 48 -5.35 -4.35 4.95
CA THR A 48 -4.50 -4.31 3.75
C THR A 48 -3.48 -5.44 3.78
N LEU A 49 -2.80 -5.62 4.92
CA LEU A 49 -1.80 -6.70 5.04
C LEU A 49 -2.43 -8.09 4.91
N ARG A 50 -3.61 -8.28 5.49
CA ARG A 50 -4.32 -9.56 5.35
C ARG A 50 -4.69 -9.84 3.90
N THR A 51 -5.14 -8.83 3.19
CA THR A 51 -5.48 -8.96 1.78
C THR A 51 -4.25 -9.32 0.94
N LEU A 52 -3.13 -8.63 1.18
CA LEU A 52 -1.90 -8.89 0.47
C LEU A 52 -1.35 -10.28 0.78
N GLU A 53 -1.47 -10.71 2.02
CA GLU A 53 -1.07 -12.06 2.43
C GLU A 53 -1.94 -13.11 1.75
N ALA A 54 -3.25 -12.90 1.71
CA ALA A 54 -4.19 -13.82 1.07
C ALA A 54 -3.93 -13.93 -0.43
N ASP A 55 -3.49 -12.82 -1.05
CA ASP A 55 -3.17 -12.79 -2.48
C ASP A 55 -1.78 -13.38 -2.78
N GLY A 56 -1.00 -13.70 -1.76
CA GLY A 56 0.33 -14.27 -1.95
C GLY A 56 1.41 -13.27 -2.27
N LEU A 57 1.15 -11.97 -2.07
CA LEU A 57 2.12 -10.92 -2.36
C LEU A 57 2.99 -10.59 -1.15
N VAL A 58 2.50 -10.86 0.05
CA VAL A 58 3.19 -10.59 1.31
C VAL A 58 3.18 -11.85 2.15
N GLU A 59 4.29 -12.10 2.82
CA GLU A 59 4.41 -13.21 3.76
C GLU A 59 4.44 -12.66 5.18
N ARG A 60 3.66 -13.29 6.06
CA ARG A 60 3.64 -12.96 7.47
C ARG A 60 4.36 -14.05 8.24
N LYS A 61 5.34 -13.66 9.04
CA LYS A 61 6.10 -14.59 9.89
C LYS A 61 5.86 -14.24 11.34
N ALA A 62 5.32 -15.19 12.08
CA ALA A 62 5.09 -15.04 13.51
C ALA A 62 6.15 -15.85 14.27
N TYR A 63 6.76 -15.20 15.26
CA TYR A 63 7.80 -15.81 16.09
C TYR A 63 7.26 -16.00 17.50
N ALA A 64 7.44 -17.20 18.04
CA ALA A 64 7.01 -17.54 19.39
C ALA A 64 8.04 -17.02 20.40
N GLU A 65 8.01 -15.72 20.59
CA GLU A 65 8.90 -15.04 21.53
C GLU A 65 8.07 -14.34 22.60
N VAL A 66 8.76 -13.78 23.59
CA VAL A 66 8.11 -12.97 24.64
C VAL A 66 8.85 -11.64 24.68
N PRO A 67 8.21 -10.53 24.23
CA PRO A 67 6.87 -10.47 23.63
C PRO A 67 6.82 -11.07 22.23
N PRO A 68 5.63 -11.49 21.76
CA PRO A 68 5.50 -12.06 20.41
C PRO A 68 5.94 -11.09 19.33
N ARG A 69 6.56 -11.62 18.30
CA ARG A 69 7.03 -10.81 17.17
C ARG A 69 6.38 -11.30 15.88
N VAL A 70 5.88 -10.36 15.10
CA VAL A 70 5.32 -10.63 13.78
C VAL A 70 6.01 -9.73 12.77
N GLU A 71 6.49 -10.32 11.69
CA GLU A 71 7.17 -9.59 10.62
C GLU A 71 6.49 -9.85 9.30
N TYR A 72 6.59 -8.87 8.41
CA TYR A 72 6.03 -8.93 7.06
C TYR A 72 7.13 -8.67 6.04
N CYS A 73 7.10 -9.41 4.96
CA CYS A 73 8.02 -9.20 3.84
C CYS A 73 7.33 -9.54 2.54
N LEU A 74 7.90 -9.08 1.43
CA LEU A 74 7.39 -9.42 0.12
C LEU A 74 7.73 -10.87 -0.21
N THR A 75 6.78 -11.55 -0.87
CA THR A 75 7.07 -12.84 -1.48
C THR A 75 7.77 -12.61 -2.81
N GLU A 76 8.20 -13.71 -3.44
CA GLU A 76 8.78 -13.64 -4.78
C GLU A 76 7.79 -13.00 -5.76
N MET A 77 6.50 -13.40 -5.67
CA MET A 77 5.46 -12.80 -6.51
C MET A 77 5.28 -11.32 -6.20
N GLY A 78 5.35 -10.94 -4.92
CA GLY A 78 5.29 -9.54 -4.52
C GLY A 78 6.42 -8.72 -5.13
N HIS A 79 7.64 -9.25 -5.10
CA HIS A 79 8.78 -8.59 -5.73
C HIS A 79 8.59 -8.42 -7.24
N SER A 80 8.00 -9.40 -7.89
CA SER A 80 7.78 -9.32 -9.34
C SER A 80 6.80 -8.22 -9.74
N LEU A 81 5.94 -7.81 -8.81
CA LEU A 81 4.96 -6.76 -9.05
C LEU A 81 5.56 -5.36 -8.90
N ILE A 82 6.62 -5.21 -8.12
CA ILE A 82 7.18 -3.90 -7.76
C ILE A 82 7.52 -3.02 -8.96
N PRO A 83 8.18 -3.51 -10.03
CA PRO A 83 8.49 -2.63 -11.15
C PRO A 83 7.25 -2.01 -11.79
N HIS A 84 6.15 -2.75 -11.81
CA HIS A 84 4.90 -2.25 -12.38
C HIS A 84 4.25 -1.20 -11.47
N VAL A 85 4.31 -1.43 -10.16
CA VAL A 85 3.80 -0.46 -9.18
C VAL A 85 4.60 0.82 -9.24
N GLU A 86 5.93 0.72 -9.27
CA GLU A 86 6.81 1.89 -9.34
C GLU A 86 6.58 2.69 -10.62
N ALA A 87 6.38 2.01 -11.73
CA ALA A 87 6.09 2.67 -12.99
C ALA A 87 4.78 3.45 -12.91
N LEU A 88 3.75 2.86 -12.30
CA LEU A 88 2.46 3.52 -12.14
C LEU A 88 2.57 4.72 -11.22
N VAL A 89 3.26 4.57 -10.09
CA VAL A 89 3.46 5.67 -9.14
C VAL A 89 4.24 6.80 -9.81
N GLY A 90 5.29 6.48 -10.56
CA GLY A 90 6.07 7.47 -11.31
C GLY A 90 5.21 8.23 -12.31
N TRP A 91 4.39 7.50 -13.06
CA TRP A 91 3.47 8.14 -14.00
C TRP A 91 2.51 9.10 -13.28
N ALA A 92 1.95 8.64 -12.17
CA ALA A 92 0.99 9.45 -11.40
C ALA A 92 1.64 10.73 -10.88
N LEU A 93 2.86 10.62 -10.34
CA LEU A 93 3.59 11.79 -9.85
C LEU A 93 3.89 12.78 -10.96
N ASP A 94 4.30 12.29 -12.13
CA ASP A 94 4.62 13.14 -13.27
C ASP A 94 3.39 13.88 -13.81
N HIS A 95 2.22 13.29 -13.66
CA HIS A 95 0.98 13.84 -14.24
C HIS A 95 0.03 14.45 -13.21
N MET A 96 0.40 14.44 -11.95
CA MET A 96 -0.49 14.87 -10.86
C MET A 96 -0.94 16.33 -11.06
N THR A 97 -0.04 17.21 -11.41
CA THR A 97 -0.36 18.62 -11.64
C THR A 97 -1.39 18.77 -12.77
N MET A 98 -1.20 18.05 -13.85
CA MET A 98 -2.13 18.09 -14.99
C MET A 98 -3.51 17.57 -14.58
N ILE A 99 -3.55 16.52 -13.78
CA ILE A 99 -4.82 15.96 -13.29
C ILE A 99 -5.55 16.98 -12.43
N PHE A 100 -4.85 17.62 -11.50
CA PHE A 100 -5.46 18.62 -10.63
C PHE A 100 -5.92 19.84 -11.40
N GLU A 101 -5.14 20.30 -12.36
CA GLU A 101 -5.53 21.43 -13.19
C GLU A 101 -6.79 21.13 -13.98
N HIS A 102 -6.88 19.94 -14.54
CA HIS A 102 -8.06 19.52 -15.29
C HIS A 102 -9.30 19.47 -14.39
N ARG A 103 -9.15 18.94 -13.17
CA ARG A 103 -10.25 18.89 -12.20
C ARG A 103 -10.73 20.29 -11.83
N GLU A 104 -9.80 21.22 -11.62
CA GLU A 104 -10.16 22.61 -11.29
C GLU A 104 -10.95 23.26 -12.44
N GLN A 105 -10.57 23.01 -13.68
CA GLN A 105 -11.30 23.50 -14.83
C GLN A 105 -12.72 22.96 -14.86
N GLN A 106 -12.89 21.67 -14.54
CA GLN A 106 -14.22 21.06 -14.49
C GLN A 106 -15.07 21.66 -13.39
N LYS A 107 -14.47 21.97 -12.24
CA LYS A 107 -15.18 22.60 -11.13
C LYS A 107 -15.62 24.01 -11.47
N GLY A 108 -14.86 24.71 -12.29
CA GLY A 108 -15.17 26.07 -12.71
C GLY A 108 -16.38 26.17 -13.62
N LEU A 109 -16.84 25.08 -14.15
CA LEU A 109 -18.00 25.04 -15.01
C LEU A 109 -19.28 24.96 -14.18
#